data_5128d0f57d6562c3a3b4e8c46a9585da
#
_entry.id   5128d0f57d6562c3a3b4e8c46a9585da
#
_cell.length_a   1.000
_cell.length_b   1.000
_cell.length_c   1.000
_cell.angle_alpha   90.00
_cell.angle_beta   90.00
_cell.angle_gamma   90.00
#
_symmetry.space_group_name_H-M   'P 1'
#
loop_
_entity.id
_entity.type
_entity.pdbx_description
1 polymer ?
#
loop_
_entity_poly.entity_id
_entity_poly.type
_entity_poly.pdbx_seq_one_letter_code
_entity_poly.pdbx_strand_id
1 'polypeptide(L)'
;MQITKLTLAAICALSASVVVADKMAADTTSAEDLKLYRDYFTKRFPGVPLNEFGNGVYAIDKVSRDSWEAIEEFPPYEPMIEAGETMWNTPFANGQSYGSCFGGEPAQRKNFPYWDAKRKMVVTLPLAINECRERNGEKPLKYKKGAIADLLAYMSYESRGQKINVT
;
A
#
# COMPACT_ATOMS: atom_id res chain seq x y z
N MET A 1 -14.18 -34.46 -51.86
CA MET A 1 -14.84 -33.23 -51.42
C MET A 1 -15.42 -33.43 -50.00
N GLN A 2 -14.53 -33.60 -48.99
CA GLN A 2 -14.92 -33.88 -47.56
C GLN A 2 -14.05 -33.13 -46.52
N ILE A 3 -13.47 -32.01 -46.89
CA ILE A 3 -12.54 -31.26 -45.98
C ILE A 3 -13.20 -30.05 -45.32
N THR A 4 -14.42 -29.67 -45.72
CA THR A 4 -15.06 -28.42 -45.31
C THR A 4 -15.96 -28.50 -44.07
N LYS A 5 -16.14 -29.67 -43.46
CA LYS A 5 -17.04 -29.82 -42.29
C LYS A 5 -16.34 -29.92 -40.94
N LEU A 6 -15.01 -30.12 -40.89
CA LEU A 6 -14.28 -30.22 -39.62
C LEU A 6 -13.77 -28.87 -39.10
N THR A 7 -13.62 -27.87 -39.95
CA THR A 7 -13.10 -26.55 -39.55
C THR A 7 -14.15 -25.65 -38.89
N LEU A 8 -15.41 -25.88 -39.13
CA LEU A 8 -16.47 -25.03 -38.53
C LEU A 8 -16.82 -25.41 -37.08
N ALA A 9 -16.60 -26.68 -36.69
CA ALA A 9 -16.86 -27.16 -35.34
C ALA A 9 -15.80 -26.67 -34.31
N ALA A 10 -14.55 -26.46 -34.73
CA ALA A 10 -13.46 -26.03 -33.87
C ALA A 10 -13.56 -24.54 -33.50
N ILE A 11 -14.14 -23.71 -34.37
CA ILE A 11 -14.26 -22.25 -34.14
C ILE A 11 -15.39 -21.96 -33.15
N CYS A 12 -16.47 -22.76 -33.13
CA CYS A 12 -17.56 -22.60 -32.18
C CYS A 12 -17.21 -23.03 -30.75
N ALA A 13 -16.23 -23.93 -30.55
CA ALA A 13 -15.82 -24.37 -29.22
C ALA A 13 -14.90 -23.33 -28.49
N LEU A 14 -14.11 -22.53 -29.25
CA LEU A 14 -13.28 -21.49 -28.66
C LEU A 14 -14.09 -20.24 -28.26
N SER A 15 -15.18 -19.92 -28.95
CA SER A 15 -16.01 -18.76 -28.62
C SER A 15 -16.91 -18.99 -27.39
N ALA A 16 -17.25 -20.23 -27.05
CA ALA A 16 -18.04 -20.55 -25.87
C ALA A 16 -17.23 -20.40 -24.56
N SER A 17 -15.92 -20.63 -24.60
CA SER A 17 -15.05 -20.54 -23.42
C SER A 17 -14.80 -19.09 -22.97
N VAL A 18 -14.78 -18.15 -23.88
CA VAL A 18 -14.59 -16.72 -23.57
C VAL A 18 -15.84 -16.10 -22.97
N VAL A 19 -17.02 -16.51 -23.43
CA VAL A 19 -18.32 -16.00 -22.92
C VAL A 19 -18.61 -16.49 -21.49
N VAL A 20 -18.11 -17.67 -21.11
CA VAL A 20 -18.29 -18.19 -19.74
C VAL A 20 -17.38 -17.50 -18.75
N ALA A 21 -16.17 -17.12 -19.16
CA ALA A 21 -15.24 -16.37 -18.29
C ALA A 21 -15.74 -14.94 -18.01
N ASP A 22 -16.27 -14.24 -19.02
CA ASP A 22 -16.85 -12.90 -18.86
C ASP A 22 -18.13 -12.92 -17.99
N LYS A 23 -18.93 -13.96 -18.07
CA LYS A 23 -20.18 -14.07 -17.31
C LYS A 23 -19.93 -14.41 -15.83
N MET A 24 -18.82 -15.08 -15.50
CA MET A 24 -18.43 -15.37 -14.11
C MET A 24 -17.82 -14.16 -13.40
N ALA A 25 -17.27 -13.20 -14.13
CA ALA A 25 -16.71 -11.99 -13.55
C ALA A 25 -17.74 -10.88 -13.25
N ALA A 26 -18.97 -11.01 -13.80
CA ALA A 26 -19.97 -9.93 -13.76
C ALA A 26 -21.02 -10.07 -12.64
N ASP A 27 -21.08 -11.20 -11.93
CA ASP A 27 -22.22 -11.52 -11.04
C ASP A 27 -21.87 -11.63 -9.55
N THR A 28 -20.61 -11.39 -9.14
CA THR A 28 -20.23 -11.46 -7.72
C THR A 28 -20.22 -10.07 -7.07
N THR A 29 -20.69 -9.98 -5.83
CA THR A 29 -20.56 -8.78 -5.01
C THR A 29 -19.13 -8.67 -4.44
N SER A 30 -18.69 -7.47 -4.08
CA SER A 30 -17.39 -7.26 -3.44
C SER A 30 -17.19 -8.10 -2.17
N ALA A 31 -18.28 -8.40 -1.45
CA ALA A 31 -18.25 -9.24 -0.26
C ALA A 31 -18.01 -10.71 -0.60
N GLU A 32 -18.63 -11.21 -1.68
CA GLU A 32 -18.42 -12.56 -2.18
C GLU A 32 -17.01 -12.73 -2.73
N ASP A 33 -16.50 -11.76 -3.49
CA ASP A 33 -15.13 -11.76 -3.99
C ASP A 33 -14.12 -11.79 -2.85
N LEU A 34 -14.31 -10.97 -1.81
CA LEU A 34 -13.48 -10.98 -0.62
C LEU A 34 -13.49 -12.34 0.07
N LYS A 35 -14.66 -12.96 0.19
CA LYS A 35 -14.80 -14.31 0.77
C LYS A 35 -14.07 -15.34 -0.06
N LEU A 36 -14.30 -15.37 -1.38
CA LEU A 36 -13.64 -16.30 -2.30
C LEU A 36 -12.12 -16.17 -2.26
N TYR A 37 -11.62 -14.94 -2.24
CA TYR A 37 -10.19 -14.64 -2.14
C TYR A 37 -9.59 -15.17 -0.83
N ARG A 38 -10.24 -14.92 0.30
CA ARG A 38 -9.79 -15.41 1.61
C ARG A 38 -9.84 -16.92 1.70
N ASP A 39 -10.93 -17.54 1.24
CA ASP A 39 -11.10 -18.99 1.22
C ASP A 39 -10.05 -19.68 0.35
N TYR A 40 -9.68 -19.07 -0.79
CA TYR A 40 -8.61 -19.59 -1.66
C TYR A 40 -7.27 -19.64 -0.91
N PHE A 41 -6.85 -18.54 -0.28
CA PHE A 41 -5.55 -18.47 0.39
C PHE A 41 -5.50 -19.33 1.66
N THR A 42 -6.53 -19.34 2.48
CA THR A 42 -6.59 -20.19 3.68
C THR A 42 -6.61 -21.67 3.34
N LYS A 43 -7.28 -22.06 2.24
CA LYS A 43 -7.26 -23.44 1.74
C LYS A 43 -5.89 -23.82 1.13
N ARG A 44 -5.25 -22.88 0.43
CA ARG A 44 -3.95 -23.10 -0.21
C ARG A 44 -2.81 -23.20 0.81
N PHE A 45 -2.91 -22.47 1.91
CA PHE A 45 -1.91 -22.39 2.98
C PHE A 45 -2.54 -22.63 4.35
N PRO A 46 -2.96 -23.85 4.67
CA PRO A 46 -3.79 -24.14 5.85
C PRO A 46 -3.06 -23.91 7.19
N GLY A 47 -1.72 -23.80 7.18
CA GLY A 47 -0.92 -23.50 8.36
C GLY A 47 -0.73 -22.01 8.64
N VAL A 48 -1.21 -21.12 7.78
CA VAL A 48 -1.02 -19.67 7.90
C VAL A 48 -2.29 -19.00 8.45
N PRO A 49 -2.21 -18.36 9.63
CA PRO A 49 -3.33 -17.59 10.17
C PRO A 49 -3.71 -16.41 9.26
N LEU A 50 -5.00 -16.07 9.21
CA LEU A 50 -5.52 -15.04 8.29
C LEU A 50 -4.82 -13.67 8.46
N ASN A 51 -4.49 -13.29 9.69
CA ASN A 51 -3.79 -12.03 9.99
C ASN A 51 -2.34 -12.01 9.49
N GLU A 52 -1.69 -13.18 9.33
CA GLU A 52 -0.32 -13.26 8.82
C GLU A 52 -0.22 -12.95 7.31
N PHE A 53 -1.29 -13.13 6.55
CA PHE A 53 -1.28 -12.77 5.12
C PHE A 53 -1.03 -11.27 4.85
N GLY A 54 -1.16 -10.41 5.87
CA GLY A 54 -0.72 -9.02 5.81
C GLY A 54 0.79 -8.87 5.56
N ASN A 55 1.59 -9.89 5.86
CA ASN A 55 3.03 -9.94 5.60
C ASN A 55 3.37 -10.38 4.16
N GLY A 56 2.37 -10.63 3.31
CA GLY A 56 2.56 -10.99 1.91
C GLY A 56 3.33 -12.32 1.75
N VAL A 57 4.36 -12.32 0.90
CA VAL A 57 5.19 -13.51 0.64
C VAL A 57 5.86 -14.05 1.91
N TYR A 58 6.18 -13.20 2.86
CA TYR A 58 6.81 -13.59 4.12
C TYR A 58 5.91 -14.42 5.04
N ALA A 59 4.61 -14.46 4.79
CA ALA A 59 3.68 -15.35 5.50
C ALA A 59 3.72 -16.79 4.98
N ILE A 60 4.12 -17.00 3.73
CA ILE A 60 4.00 -18.28 3.03
C ILE A 60 5.33 -18.88 2.58
N ASP A 61 6.39 -18.08 2.52
CA ASP A 61 7.74 -18.51 2.17
C ASP A 61 8.73 -18.16 3.28
N LYS A 62 9.14 -19.21 4.00
CA LYS A 62 10.08 -19.06 5.11
C LYS A 62 11.45 -18.53 4.67
N VAL A 63 11.95 -18.89 3.51
CA VAL A 63 13.27 -18.45 3.03
C VAL A 63 13.26 -16.94 2.79
N SER A 64 12.21 -16.44 2.15
CA SER A 64 12.02 -15.00 1.96
C SER A 64 11.87 -14.28 3.29
N ARG A 65 11.16 -14.89 4.26
CA ARG A 65 10.98 -14.34 5.60
C ARG A 65 12.32 -14.21 6.33
N ASP A 66 13.10 -15.28 6.38
CA ASP A 66 14.40 -15.31 7.06
C ASP A 66 15.38 -14.30 6.42
N SER A 67 15.37 -14.18 5.09
CA SER A 67 16.19 -13.19 4.38
C SER A 67 15.80 -11.75 4.70
N TRP A 68 14.50 -11.48 4.81
CA TRP A 68 14.01 -10.16 5.21
C TRP A 68 14.39 -9.85 6.66
N GLU A 69 14.22 -10.80 7.59
CA GLU A 69 14.58 -10.63 9.00
C GLU A 69 16.09 -10.36 9.17
N ALA A 70 16.95 -11.03 8.40
CA ALA A 70 18.39 -10.77 8.40
C ALA A 70 18.74 -9.34 7.90
N ILE A 71 18.00 -8.80 6.94
CA ILE A 71 18.19 -7.41 6.48
C ILE A 71 17.75 -6.42 7.56
N GLU A 72 16.71 -6.75 8.34
CA GLU A 72 16.18 -5.89 9.41
C GLU A 72 17.12 -5.79 10.62
N GLU A 73 18.15 -6.65 10.75
CA GLU A 73 19.19 -6.50 11.77
C GLU A 73 20.07 -5.26 11.52
N PHE A 74 20.34 -4.92 10.24
CA PHE A 74 21.09 -3.73 9.80
C PHE A 74 20.41 -3.13 8.56
N PRO A 75 19.28 -2.46 8.73
CA PRO A 75 18.45 -2.08 7.61
C PRO A 75 19.11 -0.95 6.78
N PRO A 76 19.22 -1.08 5.45
CA PRO A 76 19.88 -0.10 4.59
C PRO A 76 19.14 1.26 4.55
N TYR A 77 17.94 1.30 5.09
CA TYR A 77 17.11 2.51 5.16
C TYR A 77 17.25 3.28 6.50
N GLU A 78 18.01 2.78 7.46
CA GLU A 78 18.21 3.42 8.77
C GLU A 78 18.70 4.89 8.64
N PRO A 79 19.69 5.22 7.79
CA PRO A 79 20.11 6.62 7.62
C PRO A 79 19.00 7.54 7.10
N MET A 80 18.03 6.99 6.35
CA MET A 80 16.87 7.76 5.89
C MET A 80 15.90 8.05 7.03
N ILE A 81 15.74 7.10 7.96
CA ILE A 81 14.92 7.30 9.17
C ILE A 81 15.53 8.40 10.03
N GLU A 82 16.84 8.36 10.30
CA GLU A 82 17.57 9.37 11.08
C GLU A 82 17.48 10.77 10.45
N ALA A 83 17.65 10.84 9.12
CA ALA A 83 17.49 12.09 8.39
C ALA A 83 16.05 12.63 8.48
N GLY A 84 15.06 11.72 8.38
CA GLY A 84 13.64 12.06 8.52
C GLY A 84 13.30 12.55 9.93
N GLU A 85 13.83 11.90 10.96
CA GLU A 85 13.69 12.31 12.36
C GLU A 85 14.28 13.70 12.60
N THR A 86 15.48 13.94 12.10
CA THR A 86 16.13 15.25 12.18
C THR A 86 15.25 16.32 11.54
N MET A 87 14.70 16.05 10.37
CA MET A 87 13.78 16.98 9.70
C MET A 87 12.49 17.21 10.49
N TRP A 88 11.91 16.17 11.07
CA TRP A 88 10.69 16.27 11.89
C TRP A 88 10.90 17.20 13.10
N ASN A 89 12.05 17.09 13.74
CA ASN A 89 12.42 17.84 14.93
C ASN A 89 12.97 19.24 14.63
N THR A 90 13.31 19.54 13.37
CA THR A 90 13.83 20.87 12.98
C THR A 90 12.68 21.86 12.79
N PRO A 91 12.65 22.97 13.52
CA PRO A 91 11.64 24.00 13.32
C PRO A 91 11.73 24.65 11.92
N PHE A 92 10.60 25.06 11.39
CA PHE A 92 10.50 25.94 10.23
C PHE A 92 10.99 27.37 10.58
N ALA A 93 11.19 28.19 9.58
CA ALA A 93 11.64 29.57 9.76
C ALA A 93 10.70 30.41 10.66
N ASN A 94 9.42 30.04 10.73
CA ASN A 94 8.43 30.69 11.60
C ASN A 94 8.36 30.10 13.03
N GLY A 95 9.27 29.18 13.40
CA GLY A 95 9.33 28.53 14.71
C GLY A 95 8.33 27.39 14.92
N GLN A 96 7.44 27.10 13.95
CA GLN A 96 6.57 25.93 13.97
C GLN A 96 7.34 24.67 13.48
N SER A 97 6.75 23.50 13.61
CA SER A 97 7.31 22.23 13.13
C SER A 97 6.24 21.38 12.45
N TYR A 98 6.66 20.25 11.88
CA TYR A 98 5.71 19.27 11.36
C TYR A 98 4.69 18.81 12.42
N GLY A 99 5.09 18.72 13.68
CA GLY A 99 4.22 18.38 14.80
C GLY A 99 2.99 19.26 14.88
N SER A 100 3.09 20.56 14.56
CA SER A 100 1.95 21.48 14.56
C SER A 100 0.86 21.11 13.53
N CYS A 101 1.24 20.43 12.47
CA CYS A 101 0.31 19.98 11.42
C CYS A 101 -0.25 18.58 11.67
N PHE A 102 0.45 17.76 12.46
CA PHE A 102 0.18 16.34 12.64
C PHE A 102 -0.13 15.96 14.10
N GLY A 103 -0.59 16.93 14.89
CA GLY A 103 -1.01 16.68 16.28
C GLY A 103 0.13 16.28 17.24
N GLY A 104 1.37 16.63 16.91
CA GLY A 104 2.55 16.35 17.73
C GLY A 104 3.15 14.95 17.51
N GLU A 105 2.48 14.07 16.76
CA GLU A 105 2.91 12.67 16.61
C GLU A 105 3.41 12.37 15.19
N PRO A 106 4.60 11.79 15.01
CA PRO A 106 5.11 11.38 13.69
C PRO A 106 4.40 10.13 13.12
N ALA A 107 3.79 9.31 13.96
CA ALA A 107 3.14 8.05 13.61
C ALA A 107 1.85 8.22 12.77
N GLN A 108 1.94 8.96 11.67
CA GLN A 108 0.77 9.35 10.87
C GLN A 108 0.50 8.45 9.67
N ARG A 109 1.43 7.57 9.28
CA ARG A 109 1.25 6.71 8.09
C ARG A 109 -0.05 5.92 8.12
N LYS A 110 -0.49 5.51 9.29
CA LYS A 110 -1.73 4.76 9.52
C LYS A 110 -3.00 5.51 9.08
N ASN A 111 -2.97 6.84 9.07
CA ASN A 111 -4.11 7.70 8.77
C ASN A 111 -4.18 8.11 7.28
N PHE A 112 -3.27 7.61 6.43
CA PHE A 112 -3.16 7.98 5.01
C PHE A 112 -3.07 6.75 4.10
N PRO A 113 -3.61 6.87 2.84
CA PRO A 113 -4.36 8.02 2.31
C PRO A 113 -5.80 8.06 2.85
N TYR A 114 -6.43 9.23 2.84
CA TYR A 114 -7.84 9.36 3.15
C TYR A 114 -8.59 10.19 2.10
N TRP A 115 -9.92 10.06 2.06
CA TRP A 115 -10.78 10.86 1.20
C TRP A 115 -11.20 12.15 1.89
N ASP A 116 -10.82 13.30 1.33
CA ASP A 116 -11.30 14.60 1.80
C ASP A 116 -12.61 14.97 1.05
N ALA A 117 -13.73 14.82 1.72
CA ALA A 117 -15.04 15.06 1.12
C ALA A 117 -15.30 16.54 0.78
N LYS A 118 -14.64 17.48 1.47
CA LYS A 118 -14.78 18.93 1.18
C LYS A 118 -13.99 19.31 -0.07
N ARG A 119 -12.79 18.77 -0.19
CA ARG A 119 -11.88 19.00 -1.33
C ARG A 119 -12.17 18.09 -2.51
N LYS A 120 -12.96 17.02 -2.31
CA LYS A 120 -13.29 15.98 -3.29
C LYS A 120 -12.03 15.33 -3.90
N MET A 121 -11.05 15.01 -3.06
CA MET A 121 -9.79 14.42 -3.49
C MET A 121 -9.20 13.47 -2.44
N VAL A 122 -8.34 12.57 -2.91
CA VAL A 122 -7.53 11.74 -2.00
C VAL A 122 -6.36 12.55 -1.48
N VAL A 123 -6.21 12.60 -0.17
CA VAL A 123 -5.06 13.22 0.50
C VAL A 123 -4.07 12.13 0.85
N THR A 124 -2.86 12.22 0.32
CA THR A 124 -1.74 11.33 0.64
C THR A 124 -0.84 11.96 1.69
N LEU A 125 -0.08 11.16 2.42
CA LEU A 125 0.86 11.69 3.42
C LEU A 125 1.91 12.66 2.80
N PRO A 126 2.54 12.38 1.65
CA PRO A 126 3.45 13.34 1.03
C PRO A 126 2.76 14.65 0.61
N LEU A 127 1.50 14.61 0.21
CA LEU A 127 0.73 15.84 -0.06
C LEU A 127 0.52 16.63 1.24
N ALA A 128 0.08 15.98 2.30
CA ALA A 128 -0.12 16.63 3.61
C ALA A 128 1.17 17.24 4.20
N ILE A 129 2.32 16.58 4.00
CA ILE A 129 3.64 17.10 4.36
C ILE A 129 3.92 18.41 3.62
N ASN A 130 3.74 18.43 2.31
CA ASN A 130 4.00 19.63 1.51
C ASN A 130 3.02 20.76 1.84
N GLU A 131 1.75 20.46 2.05
CA GLU A 131 0.75 21.44 2.52
C GLU A 131 1.09 22.01 3.91
N CYS A 132 1.67 21.19 4.79
CA CYS A 132 2.19 21.67 6.08
C CYS A 132 3.32 22.67 5.88
N ARG A 133 4.28 22.36 5.00
CA ARG A 133 5.40 23.27 4.69
C ARG A 133 4.90 24.59 4.11
N GLU A 134 4.05 24.54 3.10
CA GLU A 134 3.51 25.74 2.44
C GLU A 134 2.74 26.64 3.40
N ARG A 135 1.94 26.07 4.30
CA ARG A 135 1.24 26.84 5.36
C ARG A 135 2.21 27.53 6.33
N ASN A 136 3.40 27.00 6.47
CA ASN A 136 4.45 27.56 7.33
C ASN A 136 5.47 28.42 6.55
N GLY A 137 5.21 28.76 5.29
CA GLY A 137 6.07 29.60 4.47
C GLY A 137 7.27 28.89 3.85
N GLU A 138 7.32 27.57 3.95
CA GLU A 138 8.39 26.75 3.42
C GLU A 138 8.08 26.28 2.00
N LYS A 139 9.14 26.08 1.19
CA LYS A 139 8.98 25.48 -0.14
C LYS A 139 8.59 24.02 -0.06
N PRO A 140 7.70 23.51 -0.94
CA PRO A 140 7.37 22.11 -1.00
C PRO A 140 8.60 21.27 -1.38
N LEU A 141 8.67 20.06 -0.84
CA LEU A 141 9.70 19.09 -1.17
C LEU A 141 9.35 18.39 -2.50
N LYS A 142 10.39 17.99 -3.24
CA LYS A 142 10.20 17.19 -4.46
C LYS A 142 9.65 15.83 -4.10
N TYR A 143 8.57 15.41 -4.78
CA TYR A 143 8.01 14.08 -4.60
C TYR A 143 8.98 12.96 -5.02
N LYS A 144 8.80 11.79 -4.47
CA LYS A 144 9.42 10.49 -4.77
C LYS A 144 10.84 10.26 -4.24
N LYS A 145 11.64 11.28 -3.95
CA LYS A 145 13.05 11.09 -3.52
C LYS A 145 13.58 12.24 -2.68
N GLY A 146 14.70 11.99 -1.99
CA GLY A 146 15.36 12.94 -1.12
C GLY A 146 14.53 13.24 0.12
N ALA A 147 14.61 14.45 0.64
CA ALA A 147 14.05 14.85 1.92
C ALA A 147 12.61 14.42 2.21
N ILE A 148 11.73 14.37 1.19
CA ILE A 148 10.36 13.85 1.40
C ILE A 148 10.35 12.33 1.62
N ALA A 149 11.25 11.59 0.97
CA ALA A 149 11.37 10.14 1.17
C ALA A 149 11.92 9.83 2.56
N ASP A 150 12.89 10.62 3.03
CA ASP A 150 13.50 10.47 4.36
C ASP A 150 12.44 10.73 5.46
N LEU A 151 11.68 11.82 5.33
CA LEU A 151 10.60 12.12 6.27
C LEU A 151 9.49 11.08 6.25
N LEU A 152 9.13 10.57 5.06
CA LEU A 152 8.16 9.47 4.93
C LEU A 152 8.67 8.17 5.53
N ALA A 153 9.98 7.87 5.42
CA ALA A 153 10.59 6.70 6.03
C ALA A 153 10.46 6.78 7.56
N TYR A 154 10.82 7.91 8.16
CA TYR A 154 10.66 8.14 9.59
C TYR A 154 9.20 8.02 10.04
N MET A 155 8.27 8.73 9.43
CA MET A 155 6.86 8.69 9.80
C MET A 155 6.22 7.31 9.61
N SER A 156 6.73 6.51 8.65
CA SER A 156 6.30 5.13 8.45
C SER A 156 6.89 4.20 9.51
N TYR A 157 8.14 4.41 9.88
CA TYR A 157 8.82 3.67 10.93
C TYR A 157 8.10 3.84 12.28
N GLU A 158 7.77 5.06 12.67
CA GLU A 158 7.01 5.38 13.87
C GLU A 158 5.59 4.77 13.86
N SER A 159 5.03 4.52 12.68
CA SER A 159 3.72 3.89 12.52
C SER A 159 3.76 2.34 12.55
N ARG A 160 4.93 1.73 12.76
CA ARG A 160 5.06 0.25 12.79
C ARG A 160 4.14 -0.38 13.84
N GLY A 161 3.55 -1.51 13.49
CA GLY A 161 2.65 -2.26 14.36
C GLY A 161 1.27 -1.61 14.58
N GLN A 162 1.05 -0.42 14.05
CA GLN A 162 -0.25 0.25 14.17
C GLN A 162 -1.18 -0.17 13.01
N LYS A 163 -2.47 -0.34 13.33
CA LYS A 163 -3.47 -0.66 12.32
C LYS A 163 -3.77 0.57 11.46
N ILE A 164 -4.02 0.34 10.17
CA ILE A 164 -4.51 1.37 9.25
C ILE A 164 -5.85 1.90 9.77
N ASN A 165 -5.98 3.23 9.85
CA ASN A 165 -7.15 3.95 10.33
C ASN A 165 -7.54 5.01 9.29
N VAL A 166 -7.97 4.57 8.13
CA VAL A 166 -8.47 5.42 7.04
C VAL A 166 -9.96 5.24 6.85
N THR A 167 -10.66 6.31 6.50
CA THR A 167 -12.10 6.36 6.21
C THR A 167 -12.35 6.69 4.76
#